data_52a6217eed1d7daff547af180b512076
#
_entry.id   52a6217eed1d7daff547af180b512076
#
_cell.length_a   1.000
_cell.length_b   1.000
_cell.length_c   1.000
_cell.angle_alpha   90.00
_cell.angle_beta   90.00
_cell.angle_gamma   90.00
#
_symmetry.space_group_name_H-M   'P 1'
#
loop_
_entity.id
_entity.type
_entity.pdbx_description
1 polymer ?
#
loop_
_entity_poly.entity_id
_entity_poly.type
_entity_poly.pdbx_seq_one_letter_code
_entity_poly.pdbx_strand_id
1 'polypeptide(L)'
;MWDALLFPFQFPFMQNAFWISVIVSVPTALLSCFLVLKGWALMGDAVSHAVLPGIVLAYVLGFPLILGAFAAGMLTALATGYLSENSRIKQDTVMGVVFSGMFGLGIVIYVSLHTNVHLDHILFGNMLGVGAQDLWTAGVISVLVAGALLLKWKDLMLHAFDPAQARASGLPVGLLHYGLLTILSLTIVATLSATGLILAVGLLIAPGATAFLLVRSFGRMLAVSVVVCMTAMLLGAYLSFFLDSAPAPTVVLILTTFFLIAFVRRVILTRWASSREIA
;
A
#
# COMPACT_ATOMS: atom_id res chain seq x y z
N MET A 1 -4.65 32.33 17.95
CA MET A 1 -5.33 31.01 17.71
C MET A 1 -5.11 30.54 16.27
N TRP A 2 -5.31 31.39 15.25
CA TRP A 2 -5.04 31.05 13.85
C TRP A 2 -3.56 30.76 13.57
N ASP A 3 -2.65 31.54 14.15
CA ASP A 3 -1.20 31.36 13.99
C ASP A 3 -0.71 30.00 14.51
N ALA A 4 -1.31 29.48 15.57
CA ALA A 4 -0.96 28.15 16.10
C ALA A 4 -1.40 27.02 15.15
N LEU A 5 -2.53 27.16 14.44
CA LEU A 5 -3.01 26.17 13.48
C LEU A 5 -2.18 26.16 12.18
N LEU A 6 -1.62 27.31 11.80
CA LEU A 6 -0.80 27.43 10.60
C LEU A 6 0.69 27.16 10.88
N PHE A 7 1.07 27.02 12.15
CA PHE A 7 2.45 26.82 12.57
C PHE A 7 3.16 25.63 11.90
N PRO A 8 2.53 24.44 11.75
CA PRO A 8 3.19 23.31 11.07
C PRO A 8 3.57 23.59 9.61
N PHE A 9 2.80 24.42 8.90
CA PHE A 9 3.04 24.74 7.48
C PHE A 9 4.26 25.65 7.25
N GLN A 10 4.82 26.23 8.29
CA GLN A 10 6.01 27.10 8.20
C GLN A 10 7.31 26.29 8.11
N PHE A 11 7.29 25.01 8.47
CA PHE A 11 8.47 24.16 8.48
C PHE A 11 8.62 23.40 7.16
N PRO A 12 9.81 23.49 6.48
CA PRO A 12 10.05 22.78 5.22
C PRO A 12 9.82 21.26 5.30
N PHE A 13 10.22 20.63 6.41
CA PHE A 13 10.04 19.19 6.60
C PHE A 13 8.55 18.80 6.68
N MET A 14 7.71 19.63 7.28
CA MET A 14 6.26 19.40 7.32
C MET A 14 5.61 19.62 5.93
N GLN A 15 6.08 20.60 5.19
CA GLN A 15 5.61 20.81 3.81
C GLN A 15 5.94 19.59 2.95
N ASN A 16 7.14 19.03 3.06
CA ASN A 16 7.52 17.79 2.37
C ASN A 16 6.65 16.62 2.82
N ALA A 17 6.36 16.50 4.13
CA ALA A 17 5.47 15.47 4.65
C ALA A 17 4.03 15.59 4.11
N PHE A 18 3.50 16.79 3.91
CA PHE A 18 2.21 17.00 3.26
C PHE A 18 2.25 16.65 1.77
N TRP A 19 3.30 17.06 1.05
CA TRP A 19 3.44 16.72 -0.37
C TRP A 19 3.54 15.22 -0.59
N ILE A 20 4.37 14.52 0.18
CA ILE A 20 4.49 13.06 0.05
C ILE A 20 3.18 12.35 0.43
N SER A 21 2.43 12.89 1.40
CA SER A 21 1.11 12.39 1.77
C SER A 21 0.14 12.41 0.60
N VAL A 22 0.08 13.52 -0.14
CA VAL A 22 -0.78 13.66 -1.32
C VAL A 22 -0.31 12.73 -2.45
N ILE A 23 0.99 12.72 -2.73
CA ILE A 23 1.59 11.94 -3.82
C ILE A 23 1.33 10.44 -3.64
N VAL A 24 1.58 9.91 -2.44
CA VAL A 24 1.49 8.48 -2.14
C VAL A 24 0.05 8.01 -1.93
N SER A 25 -0.84 8.87 -1.42
CA SER A 25 -2.21 8.50 -1.11
C SER A 25 -3.02 8.04 -2.32
N VAL A 26 -2.80 8.64 -3.49
CA VAL A 26 -3.58 8.32 -4.70
C VAL A 26 -3.31 6.90 -5.21
N PRO A 27 -2.07 6.51 -5.55
CA PRO A 27 -1.80 5.18 -6.07
C PRO A 27 -2.09 4.08 -5.05
N THR A 28 -1.77 4.29 -3.76
CA THR A 28 -2.02 3.30 -2.70
C THR A 28 -3.51 3.07 -2.48
N ALA A 29 -4.32 4.13 -2.44
CA ALA A 29 -5.76 4.03 -2.29
C ALA A 29 -6.43 3.33 -3.47
N LEU A 30 -6.03 3.66 -4.70
CA LEU A 30 -6.54 2.99 -5.91
C LEU A 30 -6.17 1.51 -5.88
N LEU A 31 -4.90 1.19 -5.63
CA LEU A 31 -4.43 -0.19 -5.58
C LEU A 31 -5.11 -0.98 -4.45
N SER A 32 -5.31 -0.39 -3.29
CA SER A 32 -6.02 -0.98 -2.15
C SER A 32 -7.40 -1.52 -2.54
N CYS A 33 -8.15 -0.81 -3.40
CA CYS A 33 -9.44 -1.29 -3.89
C CYS A 33 -9.32 -2.61 -4.66
N PHE A 34 -8.32 -2.75 -5.52
CA PHE A 34 -8.09 -3.98 -6.29
C PHE A 34 -7.60 -5.12 -5.41
N LEU A 35 -6.73 -4.84 -4.42
CA LEU A 35 -6.24 -5.84 -3.48
C LEU A 35 -7.38 -6.40 -2.61
N VAL A 36 -8.25 -5.52 -2.12
CA VAL A 36 -9.45 -5.95 -1.34
C VAL A 36 -10.38 -6.80 -2.19
N LEU A 37 -10.65 -6.43 -3.45
CA LEU A 37 -11.50 -7.22 -4.34
C LEU A 37 -10.93 -8.60 -4.66
N LYS A 38 -9.63 -8.71 -4.86
CA LYS A 38 -8.96 -9.98 -5.15
C LYS A 38 -8.74 -10.85 -3.91
N GLY A 39 -9.02 -10.33 -2.71
CA GLY A 39 -8.64 -11.00 -1.47
C GLY A 39 -7.13 -11.01 -1.22
N TRP A 40 -6.39 -10.08 -1.83
CA TRP A 40 -4.93 -9.94 -1.73
C TRP A 40 -4.50 -8.92 -0.66
N ALA A 41 -5.33 -8.68 0.34
CA ALA A 41 -5.07 -7.66 1.35
C ALA A 41 -3.70 -7.84 2.04
N LEU A 42 -3.31 -9.07 2.37
CA LEU A 42 -2.02 -9.36 3.01
C LEU A 42 -0.83 -9.37 2.05
N MET A 43 -1.05 -9.30 0.73
CA MET A 43 0.04 -9.35 -0.25
C MET A 43 0.94 -8.11 -0.19
N GLY A 44 0.35 -6.96 0.14
CA GLY A 44 1.11 -5.73 0.39
C GLY A 44 2.10 -5.88 1.54
N ASP A 45 1.66 -6.47 2.64
CA ASP A 45 2.49 -6.75 3.81
C ASP A 45 3.61 -7.74 3.49
N ALA A 46 3.28 -8.87 2.87
CA ALA A 46 4.24 -9.89 2.50
C ALA A 46 5.34 -9.35 1.57
N VAL A 47 4.97 -8.60 0.53
CA VAL A 47 5.93 -8.02 -0.41
C VAL A 47 6.78 -6.94 0.27
N SER A 48 6.20 -6.10 1.14
CA SER A 48 6.93 -5.05 1.86
C SER A 48 8.07 -5.58 2.72
N HIS A 49 7.85 -6.68 3.41
CA HIS A 49 8.91 -7.34 4.20
C HIS A 49 9.91 -8.12 3.33
N ALA A 50 9.44 -8.68 2.23
CA ALA A 50 10.27 -9.48 1.34
C ALA A 50 11.25 -8.66 0.48
N VAL A 51 11.17 -7.32 0.49
CA VAL A 51 12.14 -6.47 -0.21
C VAL A 51 13.50 -6.42 0.50
N LEU A 52 13.59 -6.84 1.77
CA LEU A 52 14.80 -6.74 2.60
C LEU A 52 16.05 -7.35 1.93
N PRO A 53 16.05 -8.60 1.41
CA PRO A 53 17.25 -9.15 0.80
C PRO A 53 17.72 -8.35 -0.41
N GLY A 54 16.79 -7.80 -1.20
CA GLY A 54 17.14 -6.97 -2.34
C GLY A 54 17.77 -5.64 -1.95
N ILE A 55 17.28 -5.00 -0.89
CA ILE A 55 17.87 -3.76 -0.34
C ILE A 55 19.30 -4.03 0.14
N VAL A 56 19.51 -5.09 0.91
CA VAL A 56 20.82 -5.44 1.44
C VAL A 56 21.81 -5.78 0.32
N LEU A 57 21.38 -6.56 -0.67
CA LEU A 57 22.23 -6.90 -1.83
C LEU A 57 22.56 -5.65 -2.67
N ALA A 58 21.58 -4.77 -2.93
CA ALA A 58 21.83 -3.52 -3.66
C ALA A 58 22.85 -2.64 -2.95
N TYR A 59 22.74 -2.54 -1.62
CA TYR A 59 23.71 -1.79 -0.81
C TYR A 59 25.14 -2.34 -0.97
N VAL A 60 25.32 -3.65 -0.85
CA VAL A 60 26.63 -4.30 -0.98
C VAL A 60 27.23 -4.14 -2.38
N LEU A 61 26.38 -4.24 -3.40
CA LEU A 61 26.79 -4.13 -4.80
C LEU A 61 26.94 -2.68 -5.28
N GLY A 62 26.61 -1.69 -4.46
CA GLY A 62 26.67 -0.27 -4.80
C GLY A 62 25.59 0.17 -5.79
N PHE A 63 24.50 -0.58 -5.92
CA PHE A 63 23.35 -0.21 -6.73
C PHE A 63 22.35 0.66 -5.97
N PRO A 64 21.50 1.44 -6.66
CA PRO A 64 20.40 2.16 -6.02
C PRO A 64 19.48 1.21 -5.25
N LEU A 65 19.22 1.48 -3.97
CA LEU A 65 18.43 0.63 -3.06
C LEU A 65 17.02 0.35 -3.63
N ILE A 66 16.45 1.32 -4.34
CA ILE A 66 15.14 1.22 -4.99
C ILE A 66 15.10 0.06 -6.00
N LEU A 67 16.16 -0.12 -6.79
CA LEU A 67 16.21 -1.21 -7.77
C LEU A 67 16.27 -2.58 -7.10
N GLY A 68 17.04 -2.71 -6.00
CA GLY A 68 17.10 -3.94 -5.22
C GLY A 68 15.76 -4.26 -4.54
N ALA A 69 15.14 -3.26 -3.94
CA ALA A 69 13.82 -3.39 -3.35
C ALA A 69 12.78 -3.83 -4.38
N PHE A 70 12.76 -3.19 -5.55
CA PHE A 70 11.85 -3.54 -6.64
C PHE A 70 12.08 -4.97 -7.15
N ALA A 71 13.33 -5.36 -7.38
CA ALA A 71 13.67 -6.69 -7.85
C ALA A 71 13.22 -7.79 -6.88
N ALA A 72 13.48 -7.62 -5.57
CA ALA A 72 13.07 -8.59 -4.55
C ALA A 72 11.55 -8.60 -4.36
N GLY A 73 10.89 -7.44 -4.33
CA GLY A 73 9.43 -7.33 -4.27
C GLY A 73 8.76 -7.99 -5.47
N MET A 74 9.27 -7.74 -6.68
CA MET A 74 8.80 -8.38 -7.90
C MET A 74 9.00 -9.89 -7.87
N LEU A 75 10.19 -10.36 -7.48
CA LEU A 75 10.48 -11.79 -7.35
C LEU A 75 9.50 -12.46 -6.40
N THR A 76 9.24 -11.86 -5.26
CA THR A 76 8.28 -12.35 -4.25
C THR A 76 6.87 -12.41 -4.81
N ALA A 77 6.43 -11.34 -5.48
CA ALA A 77 5.11 -11.27 -6.08
C ALA A 77 4.93 -12.32 -7.18
N LEU A 78 5.93 -12.46 -8.07
CA LEU A 78 5.93 -13.46 -9.14
C LEU A 78 5.98 -14.89 -8.59
N ALA A 79 6.85 -15.16 -7.60
CA ALA A 79 6.93 -16.47 -6.96
C ALA A 79 5.61 -16.85 -6.28
N THR A 80 5.00 -15.92 -5.56
CA THR A 80 3.70 -16.14 -4.92
C THR A 80 2.60 -16.40 -5.97
N GLY A 81 2.55 -15.59 -7.02
CA GLY A 81 1.60 -15.77 -8.13
C GLY A 81 1.76 -17.13 -8.80
N TYR A 82 2.98 -17.47 -9.22
CA TYR A 82 3.28 -18.74 -9.89
C TYR A 82 2.99 -19.96 -9.02
N LEU A 83 3.43 -19.95 -7.75
CA LEU A 83 3.21 -21.06 -6.84
C LEU A 83 1.72 -21.23 -6.50
N SER A 84 0.96 -20.14 -6.35
CA SER A 84 -0.48 -20.22 -6.07
C SER A 84 -1.28 -20.77 -7.26
N GLU A 85 -0.90 -20.43 -8.49
CA GLU A 85 -1.54 -20.93 -9.70
C GLU A 85 -1.20 -22.41 -10.00
N ASN A 86 -0.01 -22.87 -9.60
CA ASN A 86 0.47 -24.23 -9.87
C ASN A 86 0.40 -25.17 -8.66
N SER A 87 -0.20 -24.76 -7.56
CA SER A 87 -0.41 -25.60 -6.38
C SER A 87 -1.88 -25.64 -5.97
N ARG A 88 -2.24 -26.66 -5.16
CA ARG A 88 -3.56 -26.75 -4.54
C ARG A 88 -3.66 -25.98 -3.22
N ILE A 89 -2.63 -25.20 -2.91
CA ILE A 89 -2.51 -24.46 -1.65
C ILE A 89 -3.19 -23.11 -1.81
N LYS A 90 -3.86 -22.63 -0.76
CA LYS A 90 -4.45 -21.29 -0.76
C LYS A 90 -3.36 -20.23 -0.92
N GLN A 91 -3.66 -19.17 -1.66
CA GLN A 91 -2.72 -18.10 -1.97
C GLN A 91 -2.10 -17.49 -0.70
N ASP A 92 -2.89 -17.28 0.36
CA ASP A 92 -2.38 -16.72 1.63
C ASP A 92 -1.30 -17.62 2.27
N THR A 93 -1.46 -18.93 2.16
CA THR A 93 -0.46 -19.89 2.70
C THR A 93 0.83 -19.84 1.87
N VAL A 94 0.72 -19.85 0.53
CA VAL A 94 1.88 -19.72 -0.36
C VAL A 94 2.62 -18.41 -0.07
N MET A 95 1.87 -17.33 0.04
CA MET A 95 2.40 -16.01 0.36
C MET A 95 3.14 -15.99 1.68
N GLY A 96 2.58 -16.60 2.73
CA GLY A 96 3.24 -16.72 4.04
C GLY A 96 4.57 -17.45 3.98
N VAL A 97 4.66 -18.54 3.20
CA VAL A 97 5.91 -19.31 3.02
C VAL A 97 6.95 -18.50 2.24
N VAL A 98 6.56 -17.90 1.09
CA VAL A 98 7.49 -17.13 0.25
C VAL A 98 8.01 -15.90 1.00
N PHE A 99 7.11 -15.18 1.67
CA PHE A 99 7.46 -14.03 2.50
C PHE A 99 8.44 -14.39 3.60
N SER A 100 8.12 -15.42 4.40
CA SER A 100 8.98 -15.85 5.51
C SER A 100 10.36 -16.29 5.02
N GLY A 101 10.42 -16.99 3.89
CA GLY A 101 11.67 -17.38 3.24
C GLY A 101 12.51 -16.20 2.78
N MET A 102 11.89 -15.23 2.09
CA MET A 102 12.57 -14.01 1.62
C MET A 102 13.04 -13.15 2.80
N PHE A 103 12.19 -12.93 3.80
CA PHE A 103 12.55 -12.16 4.98
C PHE A 103 13.68 -12.81 5.75
N GLY A 104 13.60 -14.14 5.98
CA GLY A 104 14.69 -14.92 6.61
C GLY A 104 15.99 -14.83 5.83
N LEU A 105 15.94 -14.95 4.50
CA LEU A 105 17.10 -14.75 3.63
C LEU A 105 17.71 -13.36 3.80
N GLY A 106 16.86 -12.33 3.84
CA GLY A 106 17.29 -10.94 4.04
C GLY A 106 18.04 -10.75 5.36
N ILE A 107 17.52 -11.33 6.45
CA ILE A 107 18.17 -11.26 7.77
C ILE A 107 19.50 -12.02 7.75
N VAL A 108 19.55 -13.22 7.17
CA VAL A 108 20.81 -14.01 7.08
C VAL A 108 21.89 -13.24 6.33
N ILE A 109 21.55 -12.64 5.17
CA ILE A 109 22.50 -11.84 4.39
C ILE A 109 22.93 -10.60 5.20
N TYR A 110 21.98 -9.90 5.83
CA TYR A 110 22.26 -8.71 6.63
C TYR A 110 23.24 -8.99 7.77
N VAL A 111 23.00 -10.05 8.55
CA VAL A 111 23.87 -10.41 9.69
C VAL A 111 25.26 -10.86 9.22
N SER A 112 25.34 -11.58 8.07
CA SER A 112 26.61 -12.08 7.55
C SER A 112 27.53 -10.96 7.01
N LEU A 113 26.98 -9.84 6.60
CA LEU A 113 27.73 -8.77 5.94
C LEU A 113 28.29 -7.70 6.91
N HIS A 114 27.98 -7.77 8.21
CA HIS A 114 28.43 -6.80 9.24
C HIS A 114 28.29 -5.33 8.76
N THR A 115 27.16 -5.02 8.15
CA THR A 115 26.91 -3.69 7.55
C THR A 115 26.50 -2.68 8.63
N ASN A 116 26.97 -1.42 8.48
CA ASN A 116 26.54 -0.32 9.33
C ASN A 116 25.19 0.28 8.86
N VAL A 117 24.41 -0.44 8.06
CA VAL A 117 23.09 0.02 7.64
C VAL A 117 22.14 -0.10 8.82
N HIS A 118 21.61 1.02 9.25
CA HIS A 118 20.55 1.04 10.24
C HIS A 118 19.22 0.60 9.59
N LEU A 119 18.88 -0.67 9.76
CA LEU A 119 17.59 -1.24 9.29
C LEU A 119 16.39 -0.46 9.83
N ASP A 120 16.52 0.15 10.98
CA ASP A 120 15.48 0.94 11.63
C ASP A 120 14.94 2.04 10.70
N HIS A 121 15.80 2.75 9.97
CA HIS A 121 15.37 3.77 9.02
C HIS A 121 14.59 3.22 7.83
N ILE A 122 14.90 2.01 7.41
CA ILE A 122 14.21 1.35 6.29
C ILE A 122 12.86 0.78 6.73
N LEU A 123 12.82 0.17 7.93
CA LEU A 123 11.60 -0.47 8.46
C LEU A 123 10.57 0.55 8.95
N PHE A 124 11.02 1.54 9.72
CA PHE A 124 10.11 2.53 10.32
C PHE A 124 9.86 3.73 9.41
N GLY A 125 10.71 3.95 8.40
CA GLY A 125 10.66 5.11 7.53
C GLY A 125 10.94 6.42 8.27
N ASN A 126 11.09 7.49 7.53
CA ASN A 126 11.20 8.83 8.11
C ASN A 126 10.39 9.82 7.26
N MET A 127 9.09 9.83 7.46
CA MET A 127 8.18 10.70 6.70
C MET A 127 8.51 12.19 6.84
N LEU A 128 9.10 12.60 7.98
CA LEU A 128 9.54 13.97 8.22
C LEU A 128 10.93 14.27 7.63
N GLY A 129 11.68 13.23 7.27
CA GLY A 129 13.00 13.34 6.64
C GLY A 129 12.99 13.24 5.11
N VAL A 130 11.81 13.23 4.48
CA VAL A 130 11.66 13.12 3.03
C VAL A 130 12.29 14.31 2.32
N GLY A 131 13.25 14.03 1.42
CA GLY A 131 13.94 15.02 0.61
C GLY A 131 13.26 15.29 -0.73
N ALA A 132 13.79 16.28 -1.47
CA ALA A 132 13.27 16.59 -2.80
C ALA A 132 13.44 15.43 -3.80
N GLN A 133 14.49 14.63 -3.67
CA GLN A 133 14.74 13.47 -4.51
C GLN A 133 13.70 12.37 -4.27
N ASP A 134 13.31 12.14 -3.01
CA ASP A 134 12.28 11.16 -2.66
C ASP A 134 10.91 11.59 -3.19
N LEU A 135 10.58 12.89 -3.07
CA LEU A 135 9.35 13.47 -3.64
C LEU A 135 9.28 13.28 -5.16
N TRP A 136 10.39 13.52 -5.88
CA TRP A 136 10.46 13.31 -7.33
C TRP A 136 10.26 11.85 -7.69
N THR A 137 10.99 10.95 -7.05
CA THR A 137 10.93 9.51 -7.33
C THR A 137 9.56 8.94 -7.02
N ALA A 138 9.02 9.23 -5.83
CA ALA A 138 7.67 8.82 -5.46
C ALA A 138 6.62 9.45 -6.38
N GLY A 139 6.79 10.71 -6.80
CA GLY A 139 5.90 11.42 -7.70
C GLY A 139 5.80 10.76 -9.07
N VAL A 140 6.95 10.46 -9.69
CA VAL A 140 6.99 9.78 -11.00
C VAL A 140 6.33 8.41 -10.91
N ILE A 141 6.68 7.60 -9.92
CA ILE A 141 6.10 6.28 -9.73
C ILE A 141 4.59 6.38 -9.47
N SER A 142 4.15 7.32 -8.63
CA SER A 142 2.73 7.54 -8.31
C SER A 142 1.90 7.89 -9.53
N VAL A 143 2.41 8.76 -10.40
CA VAL A 143 1.72 9.14 -11.64
C VAL A 143 1.63 7.95 -12.60
N LEU A 144 2.69 7.17 -12.76
CA LEU A 144 2.70 5.99 -13.60
C LEU A 144 1.71 4.92 -13.09
N VAL A 145 1.73 4.65 -11.79
CA VAL A 145 0.85 3.66 -11.15
C VAL A 145 -0.61 4.11 -11.21
N ALA A 146 -0.90 5.33 -10.78
CA ALA A 146 -2.26 5.87 -10.81
C ALA A 146 -2.80 5.93 -12.25
N GLY A 147 -1.98 6.36 -13.22
CA GLY A 147 -2.32 6.37 -14.64
C GLY A 147 -2.66 4.97 -15.16
N ALA A 148 -1.81 3.98 -14.89
CA ALA A 148 -2.04 2.60 -15.30
C ALA A 148 -3.33 2.02 -14.69
N LEU A 149 -3.56 2.24 -13.38
CA LEU A 149 -4.76 1.78 -12.69
C LEU A 149 -6.02 2.46 -13.21
N LEU A 150 -5.99 3.78 -13.43
CA LEU A 150 -7.14 4.54 -13.92
C LEU A 150 -7.46 4.27 -15.40
N LEU A 151 -6.46 4.05 -16.25
CA LEU A 151 -6.68 3.71 -17.65
C LEU A 151 -7.25 2.30 -17.82
N LYS A 152 -6.85 1.36 -16.97
CA LYS A 152 -7.20 -0.05 -17.07
C LYS A 152 -8.14 -0.54 -15.96
N TRP A 153 -8.78 0.37 -15.21
CA TRP A 153 -9.57 -0.01 -14.04
C TRP A 153 -10.72 -0.96 -14.34
N LYS A 154 -11.38 -0.85 -15.53
CA LYS A 154 -12.49 -1.74 -15.93
C LYS A 154 -11.98 -3.15 -16.24
N ASP A 155 -10.87 -3.25 -16.97
CA ASP A 155 -10.26 -4.52 -17.34
C ASP A 155 -9.73 -5.24 -16.09
N LEU A 156 -9.05 -4.49 -15.20
CA LEU A 156 -8.56 -4.98 -13.91
C LEU A 156 -9.71 -5.39 -12.98
N MET A 157 -10.80 -4.63 -12.96
CA MET A 157 -11.98 -4.96 -12.18
C MET A 157 -12.59 -6.28 -12.64
N LEU A 158 -12.81 -6.45 -13.95
CA LEU A 158 -13.35 -7.70 -14.52
C LEU A 158 -12.42 -8.87 -14.20
N HIS A 159 -11.11 -8.70 -14.38
CA HIS A 159 -10.12 -9.71 -14.02
C HIS A 159 -10.10 -10.02 -12.51
N ALA A 160 -10.36 -9.04 -11.64
CA ALA A 160 -10.40 -9.26 -10.20
C ALA A 160 -11.61 -10.07 -9.75
N PHE A 161 -12.78 -9.84 -10.36
CA PHE A 161 -14.02 -10.53 -10.03
C PHE A 161 -14.14 -11.90 -10.69
N ASP A 162 -13.86 -11.98 -11.99
CA ASP A 162 -14.01 -13.20 -12.79
C ASP A 162 -12.95 -13.30 -13.87
N PRO A 163 -11.82 -13.98 -13.58
CA PRO A 163 -10.77 -14.21 -14.57
C PRO A 163 -11.23 -15.05 -15.77
N ALA A 164 -12.23 -15.93 -15.61
CA ALA A 164 -12.75 -16.76 -16.70
C ALA A 164 -13.55 -15.89 -17.67
N GLN A 165 -14.42 -15.02 -17.16
CA GLN A 165 -15.17 -14.06 -17.97
C GLN A 165 -14.23 -13.06 -18.66
N ALA A 166 -13.19 -12.59 -17.97
CA ALA A 166 -12.17 -11.71 -18.57
C ALA A 166 -11.47 -12.37 -19.75
N ARG A 167 -11.13 -13.66 -19.65
CA ARG A 167 -10.54 -14.45 -20.73
C ARG A 167 -11.53 -14.65 -21.88
N ALA A 168 -12.79 -14.95 -21.59
CA ALA A 168 -13.85 -15.10 -22.60
C ALA A 168 -14.11 -13.79 -23.36
N SER A 169 -13.91 -12.65 -22.71
CA SER A 169 -14.01 -11.31 -23.31
C SER A 169 -12.76 -10.89 -24.11
N GLY A 170 -11.78 -11.78 -24.30
CA GLY A 170 -10.56 -11.52 -25.07
C GLY A 170 -9.52 -10.70 -24.34
N LEU A 171 -9.63 -10.48 -23.02
CA LEU A 171 -8.62 -9.75 -22.26
C LEU A 171 -7.39 -10.62 -22.01
N PRO A 172 -6.18 -10.05 -22.07
CA PRO A 172 -4.93 -10.75 -21.76
C PRO A 172 -4.79 -10.93 -20.23
N VAL A 173 -5.45 -11.96 -19.67
CA VAL A 173 -5.55 -12.21 -18.23
C VAL A 173 -4.17 -12.31 -17.57
N GLY A 174 -3.18 -12.97 -18.23
CA GLY A 174 -1.81 -13.04 -17.72
C GLY A 174 -1.16 -11.66 -17.58
N LEU A 175 -1.31 -10.78 -18.58
CA LEU A 175 -0.76 -9.43 -18.54
C LEU A 175 -1.42 -8.59 -17.43
N LEU A 176 -2.74 -8.75 -17.22
CA LEU A 176 -3.46 -8.06 -16.15
C LEU A 176 -3.02 -8.57 -14.77
N HIS A 177 -2.83 -9.89 -14.61
CA HIS A 177 -2.37 -10.50 -13.37
C HIS A 177 -0.95 -10.03 -13.01
N TYR A 178 0.02 -10.28 -13.89
CA TYR A 178 1.41 -9.90 -13.65
C TYR A 178 1.62 -8.38 -13.66
N GLY A 179 0.81 -7.65 -14.45
CA GLY A 179 0.78 -6.19 -14.42
C GLY A 179 0.36 -5.64 -13.06
N LEU A 180 -0.67 -6.21 -12.43
CA LEU A 180 -1.11 -5.81 -11.09
C LEU A 180 -0.04 -6.11 -10.03
N LEU A 181 0.67 -7.25 -10.13
CA LEU A 181 1.78 -7.59 -9.25
C LEU A 181 2.97 -6.62 -9.41
N THR A 182 3.26 -6.21 -10.66
CA THR A 182 4.28 -5.20 -10.96
C THR A 182 3.91 -3.85 -10.33
N ILE A 183 2.66 -3.43 -10.51
CA ILE A 183 2.12 -2.20 -9.93
C ILE A 183 2.20 -2.25 -8.39
N LEU A 184 1.87 -3.38 -7.80
CA LEU A 184 1.98 -3.60 -6.35
C LEU A 184 3.42 -3.42 -5.87
N SER A 185 4.38 -4.14 -6.48
CA SER A 185 5.80 -4.03 -6.10
C SER A 185 6.32 -2.60 -6.27
N LEU A 186 5.97 -1.92 -7.37
CA LEU A 186 6.38 -0.55 -7.64
C LEU A 186 5.79 0.44 -6.62
N THR A 187 4.51 0.26 -6.25
CA THR A 187 3.84 1.07 -5.24
C THR A 187 4.48 0.89 -3.87
N ILE A 188 4.78 -0.36 -3.48
CA ILE A 188 5.43 -0.65 -2.20
C ILE A 188 6.80 0.04 -2.13
N VAL A 189 7.60 -0.04 -3.19
CA VAL A 189 8.91 0.59 -3.23
C VAL A 189 8.81 2.11 -3.11
N ALA A 190 7.86 2.75 -3.79
CA ALA A 190 7.62 4.19 -3.69
C ALA A 190 7.15 4.63 -2.30
N THR A 191 6.30 3.81 -1.65
CA THR A 191 5.81 4.11 -0.30
C THR A 191 6.84 3.83 0.78
N LEU A 192 7.56 2.72 0.66
CA LEU A 192 8.55 2.27 1.66
C LEU A 192 9.65 3.32 1.88
N SER A 193 10.21 3.86 0.79
CA SER A 193 11.26 4.88 0.86
C SER A 193 10.80 6.18 1.55
N ALA A 194 9.51 6.51 1.39
CA ALA A 194 8.94 7.76 1.88
C ALA A 194 8.30 7.62 3.28
N THR A 195 7.60 6.53 3.55
CA THR A 195 6.71 6.43 4.71
C THR A 195 7.03 5.25 5.64
N GLY A 196 7.90 4.36 5.20
CA GLY A 196 8.24 3.14 5.93
C GLY A 196 7.22 2.03 5.79
N LEU A 197 7.56 0.87 6.34
CA LEU A 197 6.86 -0.38 6.15
C LEU A 197 5.47 -0.39 6.81
N ILE A 198 5.37 0.08 8.05
CA ILE A 198 4.13 0.05 8.84
C ILE A 198 3.01 0.84 8.13
N LEU A 199 3.35 2.04 7.65
CA LEU A 199 2.36 2.89 6.97
C LEU A 199 2.03 2.35 5.57
N ALA A 200 3.03 1.82 4.83
CA ALA A 200 2.80 1.25 3.50
C ALA A 200 1.74 0.13 3.54
N VAL A 201 1.81 -0.78 4.52
CA VAL A 201 0.83 -1.85 4.71
C VAL A 201 -0.57 -1.28 5.03
N GLY A 202 -0.65 -0.33 5.95
CA GLY A 202 -1.91 0.33 6.31
C GLY A 202 -2.59 1.00 5.12
N LEU A 203 -1.82 1.70 4.28
CA LEU A 203 -2.31 2.40 3.09
C LEU A 203 -2.80 1.44 1.98
N LEU A 204 -2.23 0.25 1.88
CA LEU A 204 -2.62 -0.75 0.89
C LEU A 204 -3.87 -1.55 1.27
N ILE A 205 -4.32 -1.49 2.53
CA ILE A 205 -5.46 -2.28 3.01
C ILE A 205 -6.63 -1.37 3.42
N ALA A 206 -6.39 -0.45 4.36
CA ALA A 206 -7.47 0.24 5.06
C ALA A 206 -8.34 1.17 4.19
N PRO A 207 -7.80 1.96 3.23
CA PRO A 207 -8.64 2.84 2.42
C PRO A 207 -9.64 2.07 1.56
N GLY A 208 -9.18 1.01 0.88
CA GLY A 208 -10.03 0.15 0.06
C GLY A 208 -11.09 -0.59 0.88
N ALA A 209 -10.70 -1.15 2.04
CA ALA A 209 -11.63 -1.83 2.94
C ALA A 209 -12.69 -0.87 3.48
N THR A 210 -12.32 0.34 3.85
CA THR A 210 -13.24 1.40 4.30
C THR A 210 -14.21 1.79 3.19
N ALA A 211 -13.70 2.05 1.99
CA ALA A 211 -14.53 2.41 0.84
C ALA A 211 -15.49 1.28 0.44
N PHE A 212 -15.07 0.02 0.52
CA PHE A 212 -15.91 -1.15 0.26
C PHE A 212 -17.13 -1.23 1.19
N LEU A 213 -16.97 -0.83 2.45
CA LEU A 213 -18.08 -0.77 3.42
C LEU A 213 -19.05 0.39 3.16
N LEU A 214 -18.56 1.51 2.60
CA LEU A 214 -19.31 2.75 2.43
C LEU A 214 -20.15 2.77 1.14
N VAL A 215 -19.64 2.18 0.04
CA VAL A 215 -20.25 2.30 -1.30
C VAL A 215 -20.45 0.94 -1.97
N ARG A 216 -21.39 0.90 -2.95
CA ARG A 216 -21.75 -0.34 -3.65
C ARG A 216 -21.20 -0.44 -5.08
N SER A 217 -20.71 0.64 -5.65
CA SER A 217 -20.16 0.66 -7.02
C SER A 217 -18.65 0.84 -6.98
N PHE A 218 -17.93 0.09 -7.81
CA PHE A 218 -16.47 0.09 -7.82
C PHE A 218 -15.87 1.45 -8.19
N GLY A 219 -16.43 2.15 -9.17
CA GLY A 219 -15.95 3.50 -9.52
C GLY A 219 -16.06 4.50 -8.36
N ARG A 220 -17.15 4.42 -7.56
CA ARG A 220 -17.26 5.24 -6.33
C ARG A 220 -16.30 4.76 -5.25
N MET A 221 -16.04 3.45 -5.18
CA MET A 221 -15.07 2.88 -4.24
C MET A 221 -13.67 3.46 -4.48
N LEU A 222 -13.23 3.59 -5.74
CA LEU A 222 -11.97 4.21 -6.09
C LEU A 222 -11.90 5.67 -5.59
N ALA A 223 -12.94 6.48 -5.85
CA ALA A 223 -12.96 7.87 -5.43
C ALA A 223 -12.99 8.03 -3.89
N VAL A 224 -13.85 7.25 -3.21
CA VAL A 224 -13.97 7.30 -1.73
C VAL A 224 -12.68 6.83 -1.07
N SER A 225 -12.03 5.79 -1.59
CA SER A 225 -10.77 5.32 -1.03
C SER A 225 -9.66 6.36 -1.12
N VAL A 226 -9.57 7.10 -2.24
CA VAL A 226 -8.61 8.20 -2.39
C VAL A 226 -8.89 9.32 -1.38
N VAL A 227 -10.16 9.71 -1.20
CA VAL A 227 -10.54 10.73 -0.20
C VAL A 227 -10.20 10.27 1.22
N VAL A 228 -10.55 9.04 1.58
CA VAL A 228 -10.25 8.46 2.91
C VAL A 228 -8.75 8.41 3.17
N CYS A 229 -7.98 7.95 2.19
CA CYS A 229 -6.53 7.85 2.29
C CYS A 229 -5.88 9.22 2.44
N MET A 230 -6.22 10.15 1.56
CA MET A 230 -5.67 11.51 1.55
C MET A 230 -6.01 12.26 2.84
N THR A 231 -7.25 12.19 3.30
CA THR A 231 -7.66 12.82 4.57
C THR A 231 -6.93 12.21 5.76
N ALA A 232 -6.78 10.89 5.82
CA ALA A 232 -6.06 10.22 6.91
C ALA A 232 -4.57 10.58 6.92
N MET A 233 -3.93 10.63 5.76
CA MET A 233 -2.52 10.99 5.60
C MET A 233 -2.27 12.44 6.04
N LEU A 234 -3.07 13.39 5.55
CA LEU A 234 -2.93 14.81 5.88
C LEU A 234 -3.25 15.08 7.36
N LEU A 235 -4.34 14.52 7.88
CA LEU A 235 -4.70 14.65 9.29
C LEU A 235 -3.67 13.98 10.20
N GLY A 236 -3.16 12.82 9.82
CA GLY A 236 -2.15 12.10 10.61
C GLY A 236 -0.83 12.84 10.67
N ALA A 237 -0.34 13.36 9.56
CA ALA A 237 0.85 14.20 9.52
C ALA A 237 0.66 15.49 10.35
N TYR A 238 -0.52 16.12 10.25
CA TYR A 238 -0.84 17.31 11.01
C TYR A 238 -0.95 17.05 12.52
N LEU A 239 -1.69 16.02 12.93
CA LEU A 239 -1.87 15.69 14.33
C LEU A 239 -0.59 15.18 14.98
N SER A 240 0.28 14.47 14.25
CA SER A 240 1.55 13.99 14.78
C SER A 240 2.44 15.13 15.27
N PHE A 241 2.38 16.28 14.61
CA PHE A 241 3.12 17.48 15.02
C PHE A 241 2.68 18.00 16.40
N PHE A 242 1.37 18.03 16.67
CA PHE A 242 0.85 18.50 17.96
C PHE A 242 0.92 17.47 19.09
N LEU A 243 0.86 16.19 18.72
CA LEU A 243 0.95 15.08 19.68
C LEU A 243 2.39 14.68 19.99
N ASP A 244 3.37 15.30 19.34
CA ASP A 244 4.79 14.92 19.40
C ASP A 244 4.98 13.40 19.17
N SER A 245 4.28 12.88 18.15
CA SER A 245 4.22 11.46 17.83
C SER A 245 4.78 11.16 16.44
N ALA A 246 5.11 9.89 16.18
CA ALA A 246 5.54 9.47 14.85
C ALA A 246 4.36 9.55 13.85
N PRO A 247 4.53 10.21 12.67
CA PRO A 247 3.45 10.39 11.70
C PRO A 247 2.85 9.06 11.20
N ALA A 248 3.68 8.07 10.89
CA ALA A 248 3.24 6.81 10.33
C ALA A 248 2.24 6.05 11.23
N PRO A 249 2.52 5.77 12.52
CA PRO A 249 1.54 5.16 13.41
C PRO A 249 0.29 6.01 13.59
N THR A 250 0.41 7.34 13.63
CA THR A 250 -0.75 8.25 13.79
C THR A 250 -1.70 8.15 12.60
N VAL A 251 -1.18 8.11 11.37
CA VAL A 251 -1.99 7.89 10.17
C VAL A 251 -2.70 6.54 10.21
N VAL A 252 -1.99 5.47 10.60
CA VAL A 252 -2.59 4.12 10.70
C VAL A 252 -3.74 4.10 11.72
N LEU A 253 -3.59 4.75 12.87
CA LEU A 253 -4.67 4.88 13.86
C LEU A 253 -5.89 5.61 13.31
N ILE A 254 -5.69 6.68 12.54
CA ILE A 254 -6.78 7.41 11.88
C ILE A 254 -7.48 6.54 10.84
N LEU A 255 -6.72 5.82 10.00
CA LEU A 255 -7.28 4.88 9.03
C LEU A 255 -8.10 3.79 9.71
N THR A 256 -7.58 3.23 10.81
CA THR A 256 -8.29 2.23 11.62
C THR A 256 -9.58 2.81 12.19
N THR A 257 -9.55 4.04 12.68
CA THR A 257 -10.74 4.74 13.19
C THR A 257 -11.78 4.94 12.09
N PHE A 258 -11.38 5.37 10.89
CA PHE A 258 -12.29 5.52 9.75
C PHE A 258 -12.91 4.18 9.35
N PHE A 259 -12.12 3.10 9.34
CA PHE A 259 -12.61 1.75 9.09
C PHE A 259 -13.65 1.30 10.13
N LEU A 260 -13.38 1.48 11.42
CA LEU A 260 -14.30 1.13 12.50
C LEU A 260 -15.61 1.91 12.40
N ILE A 261 -15.56 3.21 12.11
CA ILE A 261 -16.75 4.04 11.92
C ILE A 261 -17.58 3.52 10.74
N ALA A 262 -16.92 3.23 9.60
CA ALA A 262 -17.58 2.68 8.41
C ALA A 262 -18.21 1.30 8.70
N PHE A 263 -17.52 0.46 9.46
CA PHE A 263 -18.00 -0.86 9.86
C PHE A 263 -19.24 -0.77 10.76
N VAL A 264 -19.20 0.03 11.82
CA VAL A 264 -20.34 0.24 12.73
C VAL A 264 -21.54 0.78 11.95
N ARG A 265 -21.33 1.80 11.12
CA ARG A 265 -22.37 2.31 10.23
C ARG A 265 -22.99 1.21 9.38
N ARG A 266 -22.19 0.35 8.76
CA ARG A 266 -22.66 -0.74 7.93
C ARG A 266 -23.50 -1.74 8.71
N VAL A 267 -23.07 -2.14 9.90
CA VAL A 267 -23.79 -3.07 10.79
C VAL A 267 -25.16 -2.50 11.20
N ILE A 268 -25.20 -1.22 11.59
CA ILE A 268 -26.44 -0.54 11.96
C ILE A 268 -27.42 -0.55 10.76
N LEU A 269 -26.97 -0.13 9.59
CA LEU A 269 -27.81 -0.09 8.39
C LEU A 269 -28.36 -1.47 8.01
N THR A 270 -27.56 -2.52 8.14
CA THR A 270 -27.98 -3.90 7.83
C THR A 270 -29.03 -4.39 8.83
N ARG A 271 -28.85 -4.12 10.13
CA ARG A 271 -29.85 -4.47 11.16
C ARG A 271 -31.19 -3.75 10.94
N TRP A 272 -31.16 -2.47 10.55
CA TRP A 272 -32.38 -1.69 10.29
C TRP A 272 -33.13 -2.20 9.04
N ALA A 273 -32.39 -2.66 8.02
CA ALA A 273 -33.01 -3.25 6.82
C ALA A 273 -33.72 -4.57 7.16
N SER A 274 -33.07 -5.46 7.92
CA SER A 274 -33.66 -6.75 8.31
C SER A 274 -34.89 -6.60 9.23
N SER A 275 -34.89 -5.59 10.11
CA SER A 275 -36.05 -5.32 10.98
C SER A 275 -37.28 -4.82 10.20
N ARG A 276 -37.10 -4.23 9.02
CA ARG A 276 -38.21 -3.75 8.16
C ARG A 276 -38.80 -4.85 7.26
N GLU A 277 -38.07 -5.96 7.01
CA GLU A 277 -38.55 -7.09 6.24
C GLU A 277 -39.37 -8.07 7.11
N ILE A 278 -39.29 -7.95 8.44
CA ILE A 278 -40.02 -8.82 9.41
C ILE A 278 -41.29 -8.13 9.93
N ALA A 279 -41.44 -6.84 9.77
CA ALA A 279 -42.62 -6.05 10.14
C ALA A 279 -43.53 -5.80 8.94
#